data_11aeac917e0610adef189970f732570d
#
_entry.id   11aeac917e0610adef189970f732570d
#
_cell.length_a   1.000
_cell.length_b   1.000
_cell.length_c   1.000
_cell.angle_alpha   90.00
_cell.angle_beta   90.00
_cell.angle_gamma   90.00
#
_symmetry.space_group_name_H-M   'P 1'
#
loop_
_entity.id
_entity.type
_entity.pdbx_description
1 polymer ?
#
loop_
_entity_poly.entity_id
_entity_poly.type
_entity_poly.pdbx_seq_one_letter_code
_entity_poly.pdbx_strand_id
1 'polypeptide(L)'
;MYRQALVDNTFRGCYTRKYTTYKIQKDPETFCPFVLNDIMGLGPIKGVSVDDVKLALKGRVKEGYEFNFESTLSEKDPKFYNKHPTANDKVHVMVCVIDANTVANMTDKIVKKIREIRTEANKLNIPQVAIFTKIDEACPEIKEDVKNVYKVKSLKEKMEKFSGDVGIPMNCIFPVENYHDEIDLNSDIDSLILSALKHIINFGDDCINFHKSPKNEIWRSINWG
;
A
#
# COMPACT_ATOMS: atom_id res chain seq x y z
N MET A 1 7.67 -1.23 23.90
CA MET A 1 7.00 0.06 23.69
C MET A 1 6.32 -0.01 22.34
N TYR A 2 5.02 -0.25 22.30
CA TYR A 2 4.25 -0.33 21.05
C TYR A 2 4.17 1.09 20.45
N ARG A 3 4.71 1.29 19.24
CA ARG A 3 4.40 2.49 18.47
C ARG A 3 2.98 2.31 17.94
N GLN A 4 2.02 2.96 18.56
CA GLN A 4 0.69 3.11 17.97
C GLN A 4 0.84 3.85 16.63
N ALA A 5 0.28 3.28 15.58
CA ALA A 5 0.11 4.00 14.34
C ALA A 5 -0.82 5.20 14.62
N LEU A 6 -0.35 6.40 14.30
CA LEU A 6 -1.16 7.61 14.46
C LEU A 6 -2.23 7.63 13.37
N VAL A 7 -3.49 7.71 13.78
CA VAL A 7 -4.62 7.89 12.87
C VAL A 7 -4.76 9.38 12.56
N ASP A 8 -4.74 9.72 11.28
CA ASP A 8 -4.91 11.10 10.82
C ASP A 8 -6.40 11.46 10.75
N ASN A 9 -6.87 12.29 11.66
CA ASN A 9 -8.23 12.83 11.68
C ASN A 9 -8.34 14.27 11.16
N THR A 10 -7.25 14.86 10.66
CA THR A 10 -7.29 16.28 10.24
C THR A 10 -6.78 16.51 8.83
N PHE A 11 -7.56 17.28 8.06
CA PHE A 11 -7.34 17.71 6.66
C PHE A 11 -6.06 18.56 6.40
N ARG A 12 -5.09 18.64 7.31
CA ARG A 12 -4.01 19.62 7.27
C ARG A 12 -2.61 19.08 6.96
N GLY A 13 -2.49 18.11 6.06
CA GLY A 13 -1.17 17.70 5.51
C GLY A 13 -0.82 16.25 5.81
N CYS A 14 0.18 15.72 5.10
CA CYS A 14 0.69 14.37 5.35
C CYS A 14 1.36 14.28 6.71
N TYR A 15 0.89 13.36 7.57
CA TYR A 15 1.51 13.05 8.87
C TYR A 15 2.85 12.36 8.67
N THR A 16 2.88 11.38 7.81
CA THR A 16 4.11 10.64 7.49
C THR A 16 4.99 11.50 6.59
N ARG A 17 6.18 11.84 7.06
CA ARG A 17 7.19 12.55 6.28
C ARG A 17 8.43 11.72 6.04
N LYS A 18 8.63 10.65 6.81
CA LYS A 18 9.83 9.82 6.79
C LYS A 18 9.51 8.44 6.26
N TYR A 19 10.47 7.86 5.56
CA TYR A 19 10.46 6.44 5.25
C TYR A 19 10.63 5.65 6.55
N THR A 20 9.60 4.94 6.96
CA THR A 20 9.56 4.24 8.25
C THR A 20 9.23 2.77 8.07
N THR A 21 10.06 1.91 8.64
CA THR A 21 9.87 0.45 8.61
C THR A 21 9.25 -0.03 9.92
N TYR A 22 8.09 -0.66 9.82
CA TYR A 22 7.38 -1.28 10.94
C TYR A 22 7.59 -2.79 10.92
N LYS A 23 8.14 -3.31 12.02
CA LYS A 23 8.23 -4.75 12.28
C LYS A 23 7.05 -5.16 13.15
N ILE A 24 6.32 -6.18 12.74
CA ILE A 24 5.19 -6.71 13.52
C ILE A 24 5.71 -7.77 14.47
N GLN A 25 5.56 -7.53 15.76
CA GLN A 25 5.96 -8.47 16.81
C GLN A 25 4.94 -9.62 16.87
N LYS A 26 5.44 -10.85 16.84
CA LYS A 26 4.63 -12.07 16.96
C LYS A 26 4.49 -12.50 18.42
N ASP A 27 5.58 -12.46 19.14
CA ASP A 27 5.70 -12.75 20.58
C ASP A 27 6.83 -11.89 21.16
N PRO A 28 7.11 -11.90 22.51
CA PRO A 28 8.09 -11.01 23.12
C PRO A 28 9.48 -11.02 22.49
N GLU A 29 9.88 -12.12 21.88
CA GLU A 29 11.23 -12.31 21.35
C GLU A 29 11.30 -12.42 19.82
N THR A 30 10.16 -12.62 19.15
CA THR A 30 10.12 -12.86 17.70
C THR A 30 9.25 -11.87 16.93
N PHE A 31 9.62 -11.69 15.66
CA PHE A 31 8.87 -10.83 14.73
C PHE A 31 8.30 -11.67 13.59
N CYS A 32 7.22 -11.18 13.00
CA CYS A 32 6.71 -11.71 11.75
C CYS A 32 7.78 -11.62 10.65
N PRO A 33 7.83 -12.57 9.69
CA PRO A 33 8.85 -12.60 8.64
C PRO A 33 8.60 -11.58 7.51
N PHE A 34 7.91 -10.48 7.81
CA PHE A 34 7.66 -9.37 6.90
C PHE A 34 7.69 -8.04 7.66
N VAL A 35 7.85 -6.97 6.91
CA VAL A 35 7.84 -5.60 7.42
C VAL A 35 6.88 -4.75 6.57
N LEU A 36 6.34 -3.70 7.18
CA LEU A 36 5.57 -2.68 6.49
C LEU A 36 6.42 -1.41 6.39
N ASN A 37 6.59 -0.91 5.17
CA ASN A 37 7.28 0.34 4.93
C ASN A 37 6.25 1.43 4.67
N ASP A 38 6.21 2.42 5.54
CA ASP A 38 5.34 3.58 5.43
C ASP A 38 6.08 4.74 4.79
N ILE A 39 5.43 5.39 3.85
CA ILE A 39 5.95 6.53 3.11
C ILE A 39 4.97 7.71 3.16
N MET A 40 5.46 8.88 2.84
CA MET A 40 4.64 10.08 2.70
C MET A 40 3.53 9.86 1.66
N GLY A 41 2.31 10.32 1.95
CA GLY A 41 1.17 10.19 1.05
C GLY A 41 1.33 10.96 -0.28
N LEU A 42 0.60 10.51 -1.30
CA LEU A 42 0.51 11.16 -2.61
C LEU A 42 -0.42 12.36 -2.55
N GLY A 43 0.11 13.55 -2.31
CA GLY A 43 -0.69 14.78 -2.37
C GLY A 43 -0.83 15.34 -3.80
N PRO A 44 -1.88 16.15 -4.07
CA PRO A 44 -2.05 16.79 -5.37
C PRO A 44 -0.99 17.85 -5.66
N ILE A 45 -0.52 18.56 -4.63
CA ILE A 45 0.50 19.61 -4.70
C ILE A 45 1.69 19.25 -3.83
N LYS A 46 1.45 18.93 -2.55
CA LYS A 46 2.45 18.51 -1.57
C LYS A 46 2.26 17.03 -1.27
N GLY A 47 3.31 16.26 -1.36
CA GLY A 47 3.29 14.81 -1.15
C GLY A 47 4.56 14.19 -1.71
N VAL A 48 4.72 12.89 -1.56
CA VAL A 48 5.88 12.19 -2.07
C VAL A 48 6.00 12.34 -3.59
N SER A 49 7.22 12.51 -4.08
CA SER A 49 7.49 12.50 -5.52
C SER A 49 7.32 11.08 -6.08
N VAL A 50 6.84 10.98 -7.32
CA VAL A 50 6.74 9.69 -8.01
C VAL A 50 8.12 9.01 -8.10
N ASP A 51 9.17 9.79 -8.29
CA ASP A 51 10.53 9.25 -8.42
C ASP A 51 11.07 8.71 -7.10
N ASP A 52 10.76 9.35 -5.96
CA ASP A 52 11.09 8.77 -4.65
C ASP A 52 10.37 7.45 -4.39
N VAL A 53 9.09 7.34 -4.79
CA VAL A 53 8.37 6.06 -4.70
C VAL A 53 9.01 5.00 -5.58
N LYS A 54 9.43 5.35 -6.81
CA LYS A 54 10.16 4.42 -7.69
C LYS A 54 11.50 3.98 -7.09
N LEU A 55 12.20 4.88 -6.38
CA LEU A 55 13.42 4.52 -5.65
C LEU A 55 13.11 3.59 -4.48
N ALA A 56 12.04 3.85 -3.73
CA ALA A 56 11.61 2.98 -2.64
C ALA A 56 11.26 1.57 -3.13
N LEU A 57 10.51 1.44 -4.23
CA LEU A 57 10.19 0.14 -4.86
C LEU A 57 11.45 -0.67 -5.16
N LYS A 58 12.53 -0.01 -5.55
CA LYS A 58 13.84 -0.61 -5.90
C LYS A 58 14.74 -0.88 -4.69
N GLY A 59 14.30 -0.54 -3.47
CA GLY A 59 15.10 -0.66 -2.26
C GLY A 59 16.24 0.36 -2.16
N ARG A 60 16.10 1.49 -2.86
CA ARG A 60 17.12 2.55 -2.89
C ARG A 60 17.00 3.54 -1.72
N VAL A 61 15.86 3.59 -1.05
CA VAL A 61 15.60 4.50 0.07
C VAL A 61 15.89 3.80 1.39
N LYS A 62 16.73 4.40 2.23
CA LYS A 62 17.03 3.88 3.57
C LYS A 62 16.07 4.45 4.61
N GLU A 63 15.90 3.68 5.70
CA GLU A 63 15.14 4.06 6.90
C GLU A 63 15.49 5.48 7.37
N GLY A 64 14.45 6.26 7.71
CA GLY A 64 14.58 7.62 8.24
C GLY A 64 14.79 8.70 7.18
N TYR A 65 14.78 8.37 5.87
CA TYR A 65 14.79 9.40 4.82
C TYR A 65 13.56 10.28 4.94
N GLU A 66 13.74 11.58 4.95
CA GLU A 66 12.67 12.57 5.01
C GLU A 66 12.30 13.01 3.59
N PHE A 67 11.08 12.64 3.16
CA PHE A 67 10.58 13.01 1.84
C PHE A 67 10.39 14.51 1.70
N ASN A 68 10.80 15.03 0.55
CA ASN A 68 10.64 16.44 0.20
C ASN A 68 9.88 16.53 -1.12
N PHE A 69 8.79 17.32 -1.14
CA PHE A 69 8.01 17.53 -2.35
C PHE A 69 8.72 18.39 -3.43
N GLU A 70 9.78 19.12 -3.05
CA GLU A 70 10.56 19.99 -3.95
C GLU A 70 11.78 19.28 -4.55
N SER A 71 12.24 18.19 -3.93
CA SER A 71 13.44 17.48 -4.38
C SER A 71 13.34 15.99 -4.13
N THR A 72 13.86 15.21 -5.05
CA THR A 72 13.96 13.75 -4.97
C THR A 72 15.27 13.34 -4.32
N LEU A 73 15.32 12.17 -3.67
CA LEU A 73 16.53 11.59 -3.11
C LEU A 73 17.62 11.47 -4.19
N SER A 74 18.76 12.10 -3.91
CA SER A 74 19.90 12.07 -4.81
C SER A 74 20.68 10.75 -4.70
N GLU A 75 21.10 10.19 -5.84
CA GLU A 75 22.01 9.03 -5.87
C GLU A 75 23.38 9.32 -5.22
N LYS A 76 23.72 10.60 -5.06
CA LYS A 76 24.94 11.05 -4.41
C LYS A 76 24.80 11.16 -2.89
N ASP A 77 23.59 11.01 -2.34
CA ASP A 77 23.37 11.05 -0.90
C ASP A 77 23.95 9.79 -0.23
N PRO A 78 25.03 9.91 0.57
CA PRO A 78 25.67 8.74 1.18
C PRO A 78 24.89 8.20 2.37
N LYS A 79 24.01 9.02 2.95
CA LYS A 79 23.25 8.67 4.16
C LYS A 79 22.00 7.85 3.85
N PHE A 80 21.21 8.31 2.89
CA PHE A 80 19.89 7.76 2.65
C PHE A 80 19.75 6.99 1.33
N TYR A 81 20.68 7.16 0.37
CA TYR A 81 20.64 6.37 -0.85
C TYR A 81 21.35 5.02 -0.69
N ASN A 82 20.62 3.93 -0.97
CA ASN A 82 21.19 2.59 -0.98
C ASN A 82 21.71 2.25 -2.38
N LYS A 83 23.04 2.26 -2.53
CA LYS A 83 23.71 1.97 -3.83
C LYS A 83 23.63 0.50 -4.25
N HIS A 84 23.51 -0.41 -3.28
CA HIS A 84 23.54 -1.86 -3.51
C HIS A 84 22.39 -2.57 -2.79
N PRO A 85 21.13 -2.38 -3.24
CA PRO A 85 19.98 -3.00 -2.58
C PRO A 85 20.02 -4.53 -2.76
N THR A 86 19.85 -5.22 -1.66
CA THR A 86 19.64 -6.66 -1.61
C THR A 86 18.18 -7.01 -1.91
N ALA A 87 17.86 -8.30 -1.99
CA ALA A 87 16.46 -8.73 -2.12
C ALA A 87 15.59 -8.24 -0.95
N ASN A 88 16.15 -8.19 0.27
CA ASN A 88 15.42 -7.75 1.47
C ASN A 88 15.16 -6.24 1.52
N ASP A 89 15.88 -5.46 0.74
CA ASP A 89 15.66 -4.01 0.66
C ASP A 89 14.56 -3.64 -0.33
N LYS A 90 14.23 -4.56 -1.26
CA LYS A 90 13.23 -4.32 -2.31
C LYS A 90 11.82 -4.52 -1.79
N VAL A 91 10.88 -3.80 -2.39
CA VAL A 91 9.46 -3.99 -2.12
C VAL A 91 8.95 -5.24 -2.84
N HIS A 92 8.19 -6.07 -2.13
CA HIS A 92 7.61 -7.30 -2.67
C HIS A 92 6.11 -7.18 -2.96
N VAL A 93 5.43 -6.21 -2.35
CA VAL A 93 4.04 -5.83 -2.66
C VAL A 93 3.91 -4.32 -2.51
N MET A 94 3.29 -3.68 -3.47
CA MET A 94 2.89 -2.28 -3.37
C MET A 94 1.44 -2.20 -2.89
N VAL A 95 1.23 -1.50 -1.77
CA VAL A 95 -0.11 -1.29 -1.20
C VAL A 95 -0.50 0.18 -1.35
N CYS A 96 -1.62 0.43 -2.03
CA CYS A 96 -2.22 1.75 -2.16
C CYS A 96 -3.32 1.91 -1.11
N VAL A 97 -3.10 2.74 -0.10
CA VAL A 97 -4.10 3.01 0.95
C VAL A 97 -4.93 4.23 0.55
N ILE A 98 -6.24 4.05 0.47
CA ILE A 98 -7.20 5.04 -0.03
C ILE A 98 -8.32 5.22 0.98
N ASP A 99 -8.58 6.46 1.38
CA ASP A 99 -9.80 6.82 2.10
C ASP A 99 -11.00 6.72 1.15
N ALA A 100 -11.96 5.85 1.46
CA ALA A 100 -13.14 5.59 0.63
C ALA A 100 -13.99 6.84 0.39
N ASN A 101 -13.93 7.85 1.28
CA ASN A 101 -14.61 9.13 1.09
C ASN A 101 -14.01 9.97 -0.05
N THR A 102 -12.72 9.79 -0.33
CA THR A 102 -11.99 10.64 -1.28
C THR A 102 -12.09 10.17 -2.73
N VAL A 103 -12.51 8.93 -2.97
CA VAL A 103 -12.50 8.30 -4.31
C VAL A 103 -13.30 9.11 -5.33
N ALA A 104 -14.46 9.65 -4.95
CA ALA A 104 -15.29 10.45 -5.85
C ALA A 104 -14.59 11.73 -6.32
N ASN A 105 -13.71 12.28 -5.49
CA ASN A 105 -13.04 13.58 -5.67
C ASN A 105 -11.55 13.45 -6.05
N MET A 106 -11.10 12.25 -6.39
CA MET A 106 -9.71 12.05 -6.84
C MET A 106 -9.43 12.88 -8.10
N THR A 107 -8.39 13.71 -8.03
CA THR A 107 -7.98 14.53 -9.17
C THR A 107 -7.21 13.72 -10.19
N ASP A 108 -7.28 14.12 -11.48
CA ASP A 108 -6.49 13.50 -12.57
C ASP A 108 -4.99 13.47 -12.26
N LYS A 109 -4.49 14.46 -11.51
CA LYS A 109 -3.07 14.50 -11.08
C LYS A 109 -2.73 13.33 -10.18
N ILE A 110 -3.59 13.00 -9.21
CA ILE A 110 -3.38 11.86 -8.31
C ILE A 110 -3.49 10.55 -9.09
N VAL A 111 -4.53 10.40 -9.89
CA VAL A 111 -4.72 9.22 -10.76
C VAL A 111 -3.48 8.98 -11.62
N LYS A 112 -2.96 10.04 -12.26
CA LYS A 112 -1.75 9.97 -13.09
C LYS A 112 -0.54 9.50 -12.29
N LYS A 113 -0.30 10.08 -11.11
CA LYS A 113 0.80 9.67 -10.21
C LYS A 113 0.71 8.18 -9.86
N ILE A 114 -0.49 7.70 -9.46
CA ILE A 114 -0.69 6.28 -9.13
C ILE A 114 -0.40 5.40 -10.35
N ARG A 115 -0.89 5.76 -11.53
CA ARG A 115 -0.64 5.01 -12.78
C ARG A 115 0.85 4.95 -13.13
N GLU A 116 1.60 6.03 -12.94
CA GLU A 116 3.05 6.07 -13.17
C GLU A 116 3.79 5.13 -12.21
N ILE A 117 3.46 5.17 -10.93
CA ILE A 117 4.03 4.27 -9.91
C ILE A 117 3.71 2.81 -10.25
N ARG A 118 2.46 2.53 -10.61
CA ARG A 118 2.02 1.20 -11.01
C ARG A 118 2.78 0.69 -12.23
N THR A 119 3.03 1.55 -13.21
CA THR A 119 3.82 1.20 -14.39
C THR A 119 5.23 0.74 -13.99
N GLU A 120 5.85 1.41 -13.03
CA GLU A 120 7.16 1.01 -12.54
C GLU A 120 7.09 -0.29 -11.73
N ALA A 121 6.10 -0.45 -10.87
CA ALA A 121 5.88 -1.69 -10.12
C ALA A 121 5.68 -2.89 -11.06
N ASN A 122 4.92 -2.72 -12.16
CA ASN A 122 4.76 -3.75 -13.19
C ASN A 122 6.08 -4.14 -13.84
N LYS A 123 6.94 -3.16 -14.18
CA LYS A 123 8.28 -3.44 -14.74
C LYS A 123 9.16 -4.25 -13.79
N LEU A 124 8.95 -4.07 -12.49
CA LEU A 124 9.68 -4.77 -11.43
C LEU A 124 9.02 -6.09 -11.03
N ASN A 125 7.90 -6.47 -11.65
CA ASN A 125 7.06 -7.62 -11.30
C ASN A 125 6.59 -7.59 -9.83
N ILE A 126 6.31 -6.39 -9.30
CA ILE A 126 5.80 -6.18 -7.95
C ILE A 126 4.27 -6.23 -8.01
N PRO A 127 3.60 -7.16 -7.31
CA PRO A 127 2.15 -7.19 -7.16
C PRO A 127 1.63 -5.88 -6.54
N GLN A 128 0.40 -5.51 -6.90
CA GLN A 128 -0.18 -4.26 -6.48
C GLN A 128 -1.59 -4.49 -5.95
N VAL A 129 -1.84 -3.98 -4.77
CA VAL A 129 -3.16 -4.05 -4.13
C VAL A 129 -3.58 -2.66 -3.63
N ALA A 130 -4.85 -2.52 -3.34
CA ALA A 130 -5.38 -1.34 -2.65
C ALA A 130 -6.12 -1.74 -1.37
N ILE A 131 -6.01 -0.89 -0.36
CA ILE A 131 -6.83 -0.97 0.86
C ILE A 131 -7.72 0.27 0.88
N PHE A 132 -9.03 0.03 0.92
CA PHE A 132 -10.02 1.09 1.15
C PHE A 132 -10.27 1.19 2.65
N THR A 133 -9.88 2.31 3.24
CA THR A 133 -10.09 2.63 4.66
C THR A 133 -11.31 3.52 4.85
N LYS A 134 -11.77 3.66 6.09
CA LYS A 134 -12.90 4.51 6.49
C LYS A 134 -14.19 4.18 5.73
N ILE A 135 -14.43 2.91 5.51
CA ILE A 135 -15.61 2.43 4.78
C ILE A 135 -16.90 2.66 5.58
N ASP A 136 -16.80 2.68 6.90
CA ASP A 136 -17.84 3.03 7.88
C ASP A 136 -18.26 4.51 7.74
N GLU A 137 -17.29 5.42 7.61
CA GLU A 137 -17.56 6.83 7.36
C GLU A 137 -18.15 7.06 5.95
N ALA A 138 -17.72 6.26 4.97
CA ALA A 138 -18.13 6.41 3.57
C ALA A 138 -19.50 5.81 3.25
N CYS A 139 -19.98 4.87 4.07
CA CYS A 139 -21.21 4.10 3.85
C CYS A 139 -21.93 3.85 5.20
N PRO A 140 -23.02 4.57 5.50
CA PRO A 140 -23.75 4.46 6.78
C PRO A 140 -24.18 3.04 7.13
N GLU A 141 -24.53 2.22 6.12
CA GLU A 141 -24.96 0.85 6.31
C GLU A 141 -23.84 -0.06 6.85
N ILE A 142 -22.57 0.31 6.60
CA ILE A 142 -21.40 -0.40 7.13
C ILE A 142 -21.14 0.04 8.56
N LYS A 143 -21.35 1.32 8.87
CA LYS A 143 -21.26 1.84 10.23
C LYS A 143 -22.25 1.18 11.19
N GLU A 144 -23.43 0.81 10.69
CA GLU A 144 -24.44 0.06 11.47
C GLU A 144 -24.03 -1.41 11.69
N ASP A 145 -23.49 -2.05 10.64
CA ASP A 145 -23.03 -3.43 10.70
C ASP A 145 -21.97 -3.67 9.60
N VAL A 146 -20.72 -3.89 10.01
CA VAL A 146 -19.58 -4.14 9.12
C VAL A 146 -19.77 -5.38 8.22
N LYS A 147 -20.63 -6.33 8.61
CA LYS A 147 -21.01 -7.51 7.79
C LYS A 147 -21.70 -7.14 6.48
N ASN A 148 -22.18 -5.91 6.36
CA ASN A 148 -22.77 -5.40 5.13
C ASN A 148 -21.74 -4.99 4.07
N VAL A 149 -20.45 -4.99 4.37
CA VAL A 149 -19.37 -4.50 3.50
C VAL A 149 -19.47 -4.98 2.05
N TYR A 150 -19.80 -6.26 1.83
CA TYR A 150 -19.94 -6.83 0.49
C TYR A 150 -21.36 -6.74 -0.11
N LYS A 151 -22.32 -6.12 0.61
CA LYS A 151 -23.71 -5.94 0.17
C LYS A 151 -24.00 -4.49 -0.23
N VAL A 152 -23.17 -3.55 0.24
CA VAL A 152 -23.41 -2.13 0.02
C VAL A 152 -22.98 -1.72 -1.38
N LYS A 153 -23.99 -1.32 -2.18
CA LYS A 153 -23.81 -0.93 -3.58
C LYS A 153 -22.90 0.31 -3.73
N SER A 154 -23.08 1.28 -2.86
CA SER A 154 -22.28 2.53 -2.90
C SER A 154 -20.78 2.29 -2.70
N LEU A 155 -20.40 1.35 -1.83
CA LEU A 155 -19.00 0.95 -1.67
C LEU A 155 -18.47 0.27 -2.93
N LYS A 156 -19.25 -0.67 -3.49
CA LYS A 156 -18.89 -1.35 -4.73
C LYS A 156 -18.63 -0.36 -5.87
N GLU A 157 -19.53 0.62 -6.06
CA GLU A 157 -19.38 1.66 -7.08
C GLU A 157 -18.11 2.50 -6.89
N LYS A 158 -17.76 2.84 -5.63
CA LYS A 158 -16.50 3.50 -5.32
C LYS A 158 -15.29 2.64 -5.70
N MET A 159 -15.30 1.35 -5.37
CA MET A 159 -14.22 0.43 -5.71
C MET A 159 -14.10 0.24 -7.23
N GLU A 160 -15.23 0.11 -7.95
CA GLU A 160 -15.26 0.01 -9.42
C GLU A 160 -14.70 1.28 -10.08
N LYS A 161 -15.10 2.47 -9.58
CA LYS A 161 -14.56 3.74 -10.06
C LYS A 161 -13.05 3.80 -9.87
N PHE A 162 -12.54 3.52 -8.68
CA PHE A 162 -11.12 3.52 -8.40
C PHE A 162 -10.38 2.50 -9.28
N SER A 163 -10.91 1.28 -9.40
CA SER A 163 -10.36 0.25 -10.28
C SER A 163 -10.22 0.74 -11.73
N GLY A 164 -11.25 1.36 -12.27
CA GLY A 164 -11.23 1.94 -13.61
C GLY A 164 -10.25 3.11 -13.75
N ASP A 165 -10.20 4.00 -12.75
CA ASP A 165 -9.33 5.17 -12.76
C ASP A 165 -7.85 4.79 -12.67
N VAL A 166 -7.47 3.87 -11.80
CA VAL A 166 -6.05 3.55 -11.56
C VAL A 166 -5.59 2.22 -12.17
N GLY A 167 -6.54 1.33 -12.50
CA GLY A 167 -6.29 0.05 -13.15
C GLY A 167 -5.89 -1.08 -12.17
N ILE A 168 -6.08 -0.94 -10.86
CA ILE A 168 -5.95 -2.06 -9.90
C ILE A 168 -7.21 -2.92 -10.01
N PRO A 169 -7.11 -4.25 -10.26
CA PRO A 169 -8.28 -5.11 -10.40
C PRO A 169 -9.13 -5.15 -9.13
N MET A 170 -10.45 -5.31 -9.27
CA MET A 170 -11.40 -5.35 -8.16
C MET A 170 -11.06 -6.40 -7.09
N ASN A 171 -10.58 -7.57 -7.50
CA ASN A 171 -10.14 -8.64 -6.59
C ASN A 171 -8.82 -8.36 -5.86
N CYS A 172 -8.18 -7.24 -6.16
CA CYS A 172 -6.99 -6.73 -5.47
C CYS A 172 -7.31 -5.47 -4.65
N ILE A 173 -8.59 -5.15 -4.42
CA ILE A 173 -9.04 -4.01 -3.60
C ILE A 173 -9.75 -4.56 -2.35
N PHE A 174 -9.20 -4.26 -1.18
CA PHE A 174 -9.68 -4.77 0.10
C PHE A 174 -10.30 -3.64 0.92
N PRO A 175 -11.63 -3.68 1.16
CA PRO A 175 -12.26 -2.74 2.08
C PRO A 175 -11.94 -3.12 3.52
N VAL A 176 -11.54 -2.14 4.34
CA VAL A 176 -11.27 -2.32 5.76
C VAL A 176 -11.83 -1.17 6.57
N GLU A 177 -12.28 -1.48 7.77
CA GLU A 177 -12.60 -0.54 8.84
C GLU A 177 -11.46 -0.56 9.85
N ASN A 178 -11.05 0.60 10.33
CA ASN A 178 -10.04 0.71 11.37
C ASN A 178 -10.67 0.97 12.72
N TYR A 179 -10.09 0.42 13.76
CA TYR A 179 -10.40 0.81 15.15
C TYR A 179 -10.05 2.29 15.36
N HIS A 180 -10.94 3.03 16.03
CA HIS A 180 -10.66 4.40 16.43
C HIS A 180 -11.17 4.76 17.84
N ASP A 181 -12.37 4.38 18.23
CA ASP A 181 -12.98 4.69 19.54
C ASP A 181 -13.37 3.42 20.32
N GLU A 182 -13.23 2.24 19.74
CA GLU A 182 -13.59 0.99 20.35
C GLU A 182 -12.58 0.62 21.46
N ILE A 183 -13.13 0.23 22.63
CA ILE A 183 -12.32 -0.29 23.74
C ILE A 183 -12.07 -1.78 23.57
N ASP A 184 -13.05 -2.50 23.04
CA ASP A 184 -13.00 -3.95 22.85
C ASP A 184 -12.73 -4.33 21.39
N LEU A 185 -12.12 -5.51 21.20
CA LEU A 185 -11.88 -6.07 19.88
C LEU A 185 -13.20 -6.50 19.23
N ASN A 186 -13.34 -6.21 17.94
CA ASN A 186 -14.45 -6.62 17.11
C ASN A 186 -13.99 -7.67 16.09
N SER A 187 -14.50 -8.89 16.20
CA SER A 187 -14.10 -10.01 15.34
C SER A 187 -14.40 -9.79 13.86
N ASP A 188 -15.39 -8.98 13.53
CA ASP A 188 -15.76 -8.70 12.14
C ASP A 188 -14.80 -7.69 11.52
N ILE A 189 -14.41 -6.66 12.26
CA ILE A 189 -13.36 -5.70 11.88
C ILE A 189 -12.02 -6.45 11.73
N ASP A 190 -11.65 -7.27 12.72
CA ASP A 190 -10.44 -8.09 12.67
C ASP A 190 -10.42 -8.98 11.44
N SER A 191 -11.55 -9.61 11.10
CA SER A 191 -11.66 -10.48 9.94
C SER A 191 -11.37 -9.76 8.63
N LEU A 192 -11.83 -8.53 8.46
CA LEU A 192 -11.52 -7.71 7.27
C LEU A 192 -10.02 -7.37 7.20
N ILE A 193 -9.46 -6.87 8.31
CA ILE A 193 -8.04 -6.47 8.38
C ILE A 193 -7.13 -7.69 8.14
N LEU A 194 -7.39 -8.79 8.83
CA LEU A 194 -6.57 -10.00 8.72
C LEU A 194 -6.71 -10.67 7.34
N SER A 195 -7.91 -10.62 6.73
CA SER A 195 -8.11 -11.09 5.36
C SER A 195 -7.27 -10.29 4.37
N ALA A 196 -7.32 -8.97 4.44
CA ALA A 196 -6.51 -8.09 3.59
C ALA A 196 -5.00 -8.39 3.79
N LEU A 197 -4.54 -8.44 5.04
CA LEU A 197 -3.14 -8.73 5.38
C LEU A 197 -2.68 -10.10 4.84
N LYS A 198 -3.51 -11.14 5.00
CA LYS A 198 -3.22 -12.48 4.47
C LYS A 198 -3.01 -12.47 2.96
N HIS A 199 -3.87 -11.78 2.21
CA HIS A 199 -3.72 -11.66 0.76
C HIS A 199 -2.45 -10.90 0.39
N ILE A 200 -2.13 -9.80 1.08
CA ILE A 200 -0.90 -9.03 0.86
C ILE A 200 0.34 -9.91 1.08
N ILE A 201 0.38 -10.68 2.17
CA ILE A 201 1.49 -11.59 2.47
C ILE A 201 1.62 -12.66 1.38
N ASN A 202 0.53 -13.28 0.96
CA ASN A 202 0.55 -14.29 -0.11
C ASN A 202 1.10 -13.70 -1.43
N PHE A 203 0.68 -12.50 -1.83
CA PHE A 203 1.24 -11.82 -3.00
C PHE A 203 2.74 -11.54 -2.84
N GLY A 204 3.19 -11.21 -1.62
CA GLY A 204 4.60 -11.04 -1.33
C GLY A 204 5.41 -12.32 -1.47
N ASP A 205 4.91 -13.43 -0.95
CA ASP A 205 5.53 -14.75 -1.06
C ASP A 205 5.61 -15.19 -2.53
N ASP A 206 4.55 -15.00 -3.31
CA ASP A 206 4.52 -15.28 -4.74
C ASP A 206 5.58 -14.44 -5.50
N CYS A 207 5.71 -13.17 -5.16
CA CYS A 207 6.72 -12.28 -5.75
C CYS A 207 8.14 -12.76 -5.43
N ILE A 208 8.42 -13.13 -4.18
CA ILE A 208 9.71 -13.65 -3.74
C ILE A 208 10.04 -14.96 -4.48
N ASN A 209 9.08 -15.88 -4.57
CA ASN A 209 9.24 -17.16 -5.23
C ASN A 209 9.48 -16.99 -6.73
N PHE A 210 8.75 -16.07 -7.37
CA PHE A 210 8.99 -15.73 -8.78
C PHE A 210 10.42 -15.25 -9.04
N HIS A 211 10.95 -14.38 -8.16
CA HIS A 211 12.33 -13.87 -8.33
C HIS A 211 13.41 -14.88 -7.98
N LYS A 212 13.11 -15.89 -7.13
CA LYS A 212 14.04 -16.96 -6.76
C LYS A 212 14.05 -18.12 -7.76
N SER A 213 12.96 -18.30 -8.52
CA SER A 213 12.89 -19.37 -9.51
C SER A 213 13.98 -19.16 -10.55
N PRO A 214 14.82 -20.16 -10.86
CA PRO A 214 15.73 -20.10 -12.00
C PRO A 214 14.85 -19.75 -13.20
N LYS A 215 15.29 -18.78 -14.03
CA LYS A 215 14.58 -18.36 -15.23
C LYS A 215 14.44 -19.61 -16.11
N ASN A 216 13.37 -20.36 -15.93
CA ASN A 216 13.03 -21.48 -16.79
C ASN A 216 12.70 -20.89 -18.14
N GLU A 217 13.58 -21.13 -19.12
CA GLU A 217 13.41 -20.79 -20.54
C GLU A 217 12.16 -21.43 -21.17
N ILE A 218 11.46 -22.30 -20.44
CA ILE A 218 10.27 -23.05 -20.86
C ILE A 218 9.06 -22.14 -21.18
N TRP A 219 8.95 -20.95 -20.62
CA TRP A 219 7.79 -20.06 -20.86
C TRP A 219 7.91 -19.15 -22.10
N ARG A 220 9.06 -19.17 -22.80
CA ARG A 220 9.23 -18.41 -24.05
C ARG A 220 8.66 -19.09 -25.29
N SER A 221 8.19 -20.33 -25.20
CA SER A 221 7.72 -21.12 -26.35
C SER A 221 6.21 -21.25 -26.47
N ILE A 222 5.39 -20.62 -25.62
CA ILE A 222 3.95 -20.56 -25.81
C ILE A 222 3.62 -19.29 -26.60
N ASN A 223 3.79 -19.39 -27.91
CA ASN A 223 3.16 -18.47 -28.86
C ASN A 223 1.65 -18.72 -28.81
N TRP A 224 0.89 -17.80 -28.23
CA TRP A 224 -0.54 -17.71 -28.49
C TRP A 224 -0.71 -17.09 -29.88
N GLY A 225 -0.98 -17.97 -30.87
CA GLY A 225 -1.42 -17.55 -32.20
C GLY A 225 -2.82 -16.93 -32.17
#